data_79ba87d7a844c69bfda4cc524f512e47
#
_entry.id   79ba87d7a844c69bfda4cc524f512e47
#
_cell.length_a   1.000
_cell.length_b   1.000
_cell.length_c   1.000
_cell.angle_alpha   90.00
_cell.angle_beta   90.00
_cell.angle_gamma   90.00
#
_symmetry.space_group_name_H-M   'P 1'
#
loop_
_entity.id
_entity.type
_entity.pdbx_description
1 polymer ?
#
loop_
_entity_poly.entity_id
_entity_poly.type
_entity_poly.pdbx_seq_one_letter_code
_entity_poly.pdbx_strand_id
1 'polypeptide(L)'
;FQTVFGGSTSSKLFLNVREKQSLCYYASAQFIASKGLMVVGSGVENKNFAVARDEILHQLALCQQGDMTADEIEAARKTLVTGWRAMLDDPLSLERYWLGQAAAGTLVSPEERIAQIEAAAREQAVAAAQGTALDTIYFMKGAAQ
;
A
#
# COMPACT_ATOMS: atom_id res chain seq x y z
N PHE A 1 -4.18 -5.27 2.86
CA PHE A 1 -3.47 -4.47 3.84
C PHE A 1 -2.79 -3.25 3.18
N GLN A 2 -1.84 -3.43 2.25
CA GLN A 2 -1.06 -2.33 1.65
C GLN A 2 -1.93 -1.18 1.14
N THR A 3 -3.09 -1.47 0.53
CA THR A 3 -4.01 -0.46 -0.01
C THR A 3 -4.67 0.37 1.10
N VAL A 4 -5.03 -0.26 2.23
CA VAL A 4 -5.52 0.45 3.43
C VAL A 4 -4.42 1.33 4.02
N PHE A 5 -3.20 0.81 4.10
CA PHE A 5 -2.08 1.50 4.71
C PHE A 5 -1.63 2.72 3.89
N GLY A 6 -1.32 2.55 2.59
CA GLY A 6 -0.77 3.63 1.77
C GLY A 6 -1.01 3.51 0.27
N GLY A 7 -2.00 2.71 -0.18
CA GLY A 7 -2.24 2.43 -1.60
C GLY A 7 -3.28 3.33 -2.28
N SER A 8 -3.90 4.28 -1.57
CA SER A 8 -4.96 5.12 -2.12
C SER A 8 -5.03 6.48 -1.42
N THR A 9 -5.84 7.38 -1.96
CA THR A 9 -6.13 8.69 -1.34
C THR A 9 -7.04 8.60 -0.10
N SER A 10 -7.62 7.43 0.16
CA SER A 10 -8.35 7.13 1.39
C SER A 10 -7.52 6.30 2.39
N SER A 11 -6.23 6.08 2.12
CA SER A 11 -5.34 5.28 2.96
C SER A 11 -4.92 6.02 4.23
N LYS A 12 -4.51 5.25 5.25
CA LYS A 12 -4.06 5.80 6.53
C LYS A 12 -2.88 6.77 6.37
N LEU A 13 -1.90 6.45 5.53
CA LEU A 13 -0.78 7.36 5.27
C LEU A 13 -1.21 8.66 4.61
N PHE A 14 -2.10 8.56 3.62
CA PHE A 14 -2.59 9.76 2.94
C PHE A 14 -3.38 10.65 3.91
N LEU A 15 -4.33 10.09 4.64
CA LEU A 15 -5.21 10.86 5.53
C LEU A 15 -4.49 11.39 6.77
N ASN A 16 -3.64 10.60 7.42
CA ASN A 16 -3.05 10.97 8.70
C ASN A 16 -1.70 11.69 8.56
N VAL A 17 -0.83 11.29 7.62
CA VAL A 17 0.49 11.91 7.45
C VAL A 17 0.42 13.14 6.54
N ARG A 18 -0.30 13.04 5.42
CA ARG A 18 -0.39 14.13 4.45
C ARG A 18 -1.49 15.13 4.80
N GLU A 19 -2.75 14.69 4.88
CA GLU A 19 -3.89 15.62 5.01
C GLU A 19 -4.00 16.20 6.42
N LYS A 20 -4.04 15.34 7.45
CA LYS A 20 -4.30 15.77 8.81
C LYS A 20 -3.12 16.52 9.44
N GLN A 21 -1.91 16.05 9.22
CA GLN A 21 -0.71 16.64 9.82
C GLN A 21 0.10 17.52 8.89
N SER A 22 -0.19 17.51 7.59
CA SER A 22 0.50 18.29 6.56
C SER A 22 2.03 18.13 6.60
N LEU A 23 2.51 16.92 6.96
CA LEU A 23 3.94 16.65 7.17
C LEU A 23 4.69 16.43 5.85
N CYS A 24 3.97 16.07 4.78
CA CYS A 24 4.59 15.66 3.52
C CYS A 24 3.75 16.08 2.31
N TYR A 25 4.42 16.17 1.16
CA TYR A 25 3.75 16.39 -0.13
C TYR A 25 3.00 15.13 -0.60
N TYR A 26 3.60 13.95 -0.38
CA TYR A 26 2.98 12.65 -0.64
C TYR A 26 3.41 11.65 0.41
N ALA A 27 2.56 10.67 0.68
CA ALA A 27 2.86 9.47 1.43
C ALA A 27 2.12 8.29 0.80
N SER A 28 2.86 7.27 0.39
CA SER A 28 2.30 6.11 -0.27
C SER A 28 3.06 4.84 0.08
N ALA A 29 2.42 3.70 -0.09
CA ALA A 29 3.04 2.38 0.05
C ALA A 29 2.81 1.56 -1.23
N GLN A 30 3.82 0.79 -1.63
CA GLN A 30 3.76 -0.12 -2.76
C GLN A 30 4.30 -1.49 -2.35
N PHE A 31 3.61 -2.56 -2.70
CA PHE A 31 4.07 -3.92 -2.45
C PHE A 31 4.70 -4.52 -3.71
N ILE A 32 5.94 -5.01 -3.57
CA ILE A 32 6.69 -5.68 -4.63
C ILE A 32 6.62 -7.18 -4.35
N ALA A 33 5.61 -7.85 -4.90
CA ALA A 33 5.28 -9.24 -4.58
C ALA A 33 6.43 -10.21 -4.85
N SER A 34 7.20 -10.02 -5.94
CA SER A 34 8.35 -10.87 -6.30
C SER A 34 9.49 -10.84 -5.28
N LYS A 35 9.51 -9.84 -4.39
CA LYS A 35 10.53 -9.65 -3.35
C LYS A 35 9.99 -9.77 -1.93
N GLY A 36 8.67 -9.88 -1.76
CA GLY A 36 8.04 -9.81 -0.45
C GLY A 36 8.31 -8.49 0.28
N LEU A 37 8.52 -7.41 -0.46
CA LEU A 37 8.95 -6.12 0.07
C LEU A 37 7.85 -5.08 -0.09
N MET A 38 7.54 -4.34 0.98
CA MET A 38 6.72 -3.15 0.91
C MET A 38 7.61 -1.90 1.00
N VAL A 39 7.54 -1.05 -0.02
CA VAL A 39 8.25 0.23 -0.07
C VAL A 39 7.28 1.34 0.31
N VAL A 40 7.62 2.11 1.34
CA VAL A 40 6.89 3.30 1.74
C VAL A 40 7.70 4.52 1.31
N GLY A 41 7.09 5.37 0.50
CA GLY A 41 7.70 6.61 0.01
C GLY A 41 6.98 7.84 0.54
N SER A 42 7.76 8.84 0.94
CA SER A 42 7.22 10.13 1.38
C SER A 42 8.17 11.27 1.01
N GLY A 43 7.64 12.38 0.50
CA GLY A 43 8.39 13.61 0.25
C GLY A 43 8.18 14.61 1.38
N VAL A 44 9.18 14.79 2.24
CA VAL A 44 9.10 15.62 3.45
C VAL A 44 10.13 16.73 3.44
N GLU A 45 9.84 17.86 4.09
CA GLU A 45 10.86 18.82 4.44
C GLU A 45 11.84 18.24 5.48
N ASN A 46 13.13 18.60 5.41
CA ASN A 46 14.15 18.08 6.32
C ASN A 46 13.77 18.19 7.81
N LYS A 47 13.14 19.32 8.20
CA LYS A 47 12.69 19.56 9.58
C LYS A 47 11.57 18.62 10.05
N ASN A 48 10.77 18.10 9.12
CA ASN A 48 9.62 17.25 9.40
C ASN A 48 9.95 15.74 9.32
N PHE A 49 11.18 15.37 8.94
CA PHE A 49 11.56 13.97 8.72
C PHE A 49 11.25 13.07 9.92
N ALA A 50 11.70 13.46 11.12
CA ALA A 50 11.52 12.63 12.31
C ALA A 50 10.03 12.42 12.63
N VAL A 51 9.24 13.49 12.59
CA VAL A 51 7.80 13.44 12.90
C VAL A 51 7.06 12.61 11.86
N ALA A 52 7.36 12.80 10.58
CA ALA A 52 6.71 12.03 9.50
C ALA A 52 7.08 10.54 9.57
N ARG A 53 8.35 10.22 9.83
CA ARG A 53 8.80 8.83 10.05
C ARG A 53 8.04 8.19 11.20
N ASP A 54 7.98 8.85 12.33
CA ASP A 54 7.35 8.31 13.54
C ASP A 54 5.83 8.12 13.33
N GLU A 55 5.19 9.05 12.62
CA GLU A 55 3.78 8.89 12.26
C GLU A 55 3.53 7.74 11.29
N ILE A 56 4.38 7.56 10.27
CA ILE A 56 4.29 6.42 9.35
C ILE A 56 4.40 5.09 10.12
N LEU A 57 5.35 4.99 11.04
CA LEU A 57 5.53 3.80 11.86
C LEU A 57 4.36 3.60 12.85
N HIS A 58 3.82 4.68 13.39
CA HIS A 58 2.62 4.63 14.22
C HIS A 58 1.42 4.08 13.45
N GLN A 59 1.17 4.54 12.21
CA GLN A 59 0.10 4.04 11.37
C GLN A 59 0.30 2.54 11.01
N LEU A 60 1.53 2.08 10.84
CA LEU A 60 1.83 0.65 10.66
C LEU A 60 1.47 -0.13 11.94
N ALA A 61 1.88 0.35 13.10
CA ALA A 61 1.58 -0.29 14.38
C ALA A 61 0.06 -0.39 14.65
N LEU A 62 -0.71 0.64 14.30
CA LEU A 62 -2.17 0.62 14.37
C LEU A 62 -2.77 -0.48 13.47
N CYS A 63 -2.28 -0.61 12.23
CA CYS A 63 -2.71 -1.69 11.35
C CYS A 63 -2.39 -3.07 11.92
N GLN A 64 -1.21 -3.25 12.52
CA GLN A 64 -0.78 -4.50 13.17
C GLN A 64 -1.64 -4.86 14.39
N GLN A 65 -2.13 -3.85 15.11
CA GLN A 65 -3.08 -4.01 16.22
C GLN A 65 -4.52 -4.28 15.75
N GLY A 66 -4.75 -4.23 14.44
CA GLY A 66 -6.05 -4.46 13.83
C GLY A 66 -6.91 -3.18 13.74
N ASP A 67 -6.35 -2.00 13.95
CA ASP A 67 -7.06 -0.73 13.74
C ASP A 67 -7.20 -0.42 12.24
N MET A 68 -8.08 -1.19 11.62
CA MET A 68 -8.56 -1.00 10.25
C MET A 68 -10.07 -1.11 10.28
N THR A 69 -10.78 -0.01 10.05
CA THR A 69 -12.25 0.03 10.09
C THR A 69 -12.88 -0.73 8.92
N ALA A 70 -14.15 -1.09 9.05
CA ALA A 70 -14.88 -1.72 7.94
C ALA A 70 -14.93 -0.82 6.70
N ASP A 71 -15.06 0.49 6.88
CA ASP A 71 -15.10 1.47 5.79
C ASP A 71 -13.74 1.57 5.08
N GLU A 72 -12.62 1.53 5.82
CA GLU A 72 -11.27 1.51 5.23
C GLU A 72 -11.03 0.24 4.41
N ILE A 73 -11.45 -0.91 4.91
CA ILE A 73 -11.35 -2.20 4.20
C ILE A 73 -12.21 -2.16 2.92
N GLU A 74 -13.43 -1.67 3.02
CA GLU A 74 -14.33 -1.60 1.86
C GLU A 74 -13.86 -0.59 0.81
N ALA A 75 -13.33 0.56 1.21
CA ALA A 75 -12.73 1.54 0.31
C ALA A 75 -11.52 0.95 -0.42
N ALA A 76 -10.66 0.22 0.29
CA ALA A 76 -9.51 -0.46 -0.30
C ALA A 76 -9.95 -1.55 -1.28
N ARG A 77 -10.98 -2.35 -0.94
CA ARG A 77 -11.58 -3.36 -1.80
C ARG A 77 -12.08 -2.76 -3.11
N LYS A 78 -12.87 -1.69 -3.04
CA LYS A 78 -13.40 -0.98 -4.22
C LYS A 78 -12.27 -0.44 -5.08
N THR A 79 -11.25 0.17 -4.48
CA THR A 79 -10.08 0.67 -5.20
C THR A 79 -9.38 -0.44 -5.98
N LEU A 80 -9.14 -1.58 -5.33
CA LEU A 80 -8.49 -2.72 -5.96
C LEU A 80 -9.34 -3.31 -7.09
N VAL A 81 -10.61 -3.60 -6.83
CA VAL A 81 -11.53 -4.17 -7.84
C VAL A 81 -11.65 -3.25 -9.06
N THR A 82 -11.78 -1.93 -8.84
CA THR A 82 -11.84 -0.94 -9.93
C THR A 82 -10.55 -0.95 -10.74
N GLY A 83 -9.38 -0.97 -10.06
CA GLY A 83 -8.09 -1.03 -10.75
C GLY A 83 -7.90 -2.30 -11.57
N TRP A 84 -8.31 -3.46 -11.03
CA TRP A 84 -8.27 -4.74 -11.75
C TRP A 84 -9.20 -4.77 -12.96
N ARG A 85 -10.42 -4.22 -12.83
CA ARG A 85 -11.36 -4.12 -13.96
C ARG A 85 -10.83 -3.18 -15.05
N ALA A 86 -10.26 -2.04 -14.68
CA ALA A 86 -9.66 -1.11 -15.64
C ALA A 86 -8.46 -1.73 -16.38
N MET A 87 -7.70 -2.62 -15.73
CA MET A 87 -6.60 -3.34 -16.37
C MET A 87 -7.08 -4.27 -17.50
N LEU A 88 -8.30 -4.82 -17.43
CA LEU A 88 -8.84 -5.69 -18.48
C LEU A 88 -9.06 -4.93 -19.80
N ASP A 89 -9.24 -3.62 -19.73
CA ASP A 89 -9.43 -2.75 -20.90
C ASP A 89 -8.10 -2.19 -21.45
N ASP A 90 -6.97 -2.50 -20.79
CA ASP A 90 -5.61 -2.07 -21.19
C ASP A 90 -4.76 -3.26 -21.64
N PRO A 91 -4.61 -3.50 -22.96
CA PRO A 91 -3.87 -4.64 -23.48
C PRO A 91 -2.40 -4.72 -22.97
N LEU A 92 -1.74 -3.59 -22.80
CA LEU A 92 -0.34 -3.55 -22.34
C LEU A 92 -0.23 -3.94 -20.86
N SER A 93 -1.13 -3.48 -20.02
CA SER A 93 -1.20 -3.89 -18.60
C SER A 93 -1.54 -5.37 -18.47
N LEU A 94 -2.44 -5.87 -19.31
CA LEU A 94 -2.80 -7.28 -19.33
C LEU A 94 -1.63 -8.17 -19.78
N GLU A 95 -0.88 -7.76 -20.81
CA GLU A 95 0.32 -8.45 -21.26
C GLU A 95 1.37 -8.50 -20.13
N ARG A 96 1.65 -7.37 -19.48
CA ARG A 96 2.59 -7.31 -18.34
C ARG A 96 2.15 -8.18 -17.18
N TYR A 97 0.86 -8.24 -16.92
CA TYR A 97 0.30 -9.11 -15.89
C TYR A 97 0.59 -10.57 -16.19
N TRP A 98 0.26 -11.06 -17.38
CA TRP A 98 0.47 -12.46 -17.77
C TRP A 98 1.95 -12.82 -17.84
N LEU A 99 2.79 -11.91 -18.30
CA LEU A 99 4.25 -12.09 -18.28
C LEU A 99 4.75 -12.26 -16.83
N GLY A 100 4.24 -11.43 -15.91
CA GLY A 100 4.56 -11.54 -14.49
C GLY A 100 4.09 -12.87 -13.87
N GLN A 101 2.88 -13.34 -14.23
CA GLN A 101 2.36 -14.64 -13.78
C GLN A 101 3.23 -15.79 -14.30
N ALA A 102 3.61 -15.77 -15.56
CA ALA A 102 4.48 -16.79 -16.17
C ALA A 102 5.86 -16.81 -15.51
N ALA A 103 6.46 -15.65 -15.26
CA ALA A 103 7.76 -15.54 -14.58
C ALA A 103 7.71 -16.03 -13.13
N ALA A 104 6.58 -15.88 -12.46
CA ALA A 104 6.37 -16.37 -11.09
C ALA A 104 5.93 -17.86 -11.01
N GLY A 105 5.72 -18.50 -12.15
CA GLY A 105 5.19 -19.87 -12.20
C GLY A 105 3.75 -19.99 -11.73
N THR A 106 2.96 -18.93 -11.85
CA THR A 106 1.55 -18.88 -11.45
C THR A 106 0.66 -18.55 -12.67
N LEU A 107 -0.61 -18.94 -12.64
CA LEU A 107 -1.56 -18.70 -13.72
C LEU A 107 -2.93 -18.33 -13.13
N VAL A 108 -2.97 -17.35 -12.27
CA VAL A 108 -4.21 -16.83 -11.69
C VAL A 108 -4.77 -15.76 -12.63
N SER A 109 -6.03 -15.89 -13.04
CA SER A 109 -6.66 -14.89 -13.92
C SER A 109 -6.99 -13.58 -13.18
N PRO A 110 -7.14 -12.45 -13.90
CA PRO A 110 -7.61 -11.21 -13.30
C PRO A 110 -8.97 -11.35 -12.62
N GLU A 111 -9.88 -12.13 -13.18
CA GLU A 111 -11.21 -12.41 -12.63
C GLU A 111 -11.11 -13.19 -11.31
N GLU A 112 -10.23 -14.20 -11.26
CA GLU A 112 -9.95 -14.92 -10.01
C GLU A 112 -9.32 -14.00 -8.95
N ARG A 113 -8.46 -13.05 -9.35
CA ARG A 113 -7.93 -12.03 -8.43
C ARG A 113 -9.02 -11.12 -7.89
N ILE A 114 -9.94 -10.66 -8.74
CA ILE A 114 -11.09 -9.88 -8.31
C ILE A 114 -11.92 -10.67 -7.29
N ALA A 115 -12.25 -11.92 -7.59
CA ALA A 115 -13.00 -12.78 -6.67
C ALA A 115 -12.28 -12.97 -5.32
N GLN A 116 -10.96 -13.17 -5.34
CA GLN A 116 -10.14 -13.26 -4.11
C GLN A 116 -10.19 -11.96 -3.30
N ILE A 117 -10.14 -10.80 -3.96
CA ILE A 117 -10.22 -9.49 -3.31
C ILE A 117 -11.62 -9.27 -2.71
N GLU A 118 -12.67 -9.63 -3.44
CA GLU A 118 -14.05 -9.52 -2.98
C GLU A 118 -14.34 -10.43 -1.78
N ALA A 119 -13.74 -11.61 -1.74
CA ALA A 119 -13.87 -12.58 -0.63
C ALA A 119 -12.92 -12.31 0.55
N ALA A 120 -11.93 -11.42 0.39
CA ALA A 120 -10.93 -11.20 1.44
C ALA A 120 -11.54 -10.64 2.72
N ALA A 121 -11.30 -11.30 3.85
CA ALA A 121 -11.75 -10.86 5.16
C ALA A 121 -10.77 -9.84 5.78
N ARG A 122 -11.27 -9.02 6.71
CA ARG A 122 -10.47 -8.03 7.45
C ARG A 122 -9.30 -8.69 8.19
N GLU A 123 -9.53 -9.87 8.76
CA GLU A 123 -8.55 -10.65 9.51
C GLU A 123 -7.31 -11.01 8.66
N GLN A 124 -7.49 -11.25 7.37
CA GLN A 124 -6.38 -11.49 6.45
C GLN A 124 -5.54 -10.21 6.22
N ALA A 125 -6.18 -9.04 6.20
CA ALA A 125 -5.46 -7.77 6.12
C ALA A 125 -4.66 -7.50 7.40
N VAL A 126 -5.23 -7.81 8.57
CA VAL A 126 -4.54 -7.71 9.87
C VAL A 126 -3.36 -8.67 9.94
N ALA A 127 -3.55 -9.93 9.56
CA ALA A 127 -2.47 -10.92 9.52
C ALA A 127 -1.32 -10.50 8.59
N ALA A 128 -1.65 -9.91 7.43
CA ALA A 128 -0.64 -9.37 6.51
C ALA A 128 0.13 -8.17 7.12
N ALA A 129 -0.56 -7.31 7.88
CA ALA A 129 0.09 -6.22 8.61
C ALA A 129 1.03 -6.76 9.70
N GLN A 130 0.60 -7.75 10.46
CA GLN A 130 1.40 -8.40 11.52
C GLN A 130 2.64 -9.10 10.98
N GLY A 131 2.57 -9.65 9.75
CA GLY A 131 3.72 -10.23 9.06
C GLY A 131 4.70 -9.21 8.47
N THR A 132 4.40 -7.90 8.58
CA THR A 132 5.25 -6.83 8.03
C THR A 132 6.14 -6.28 9.12
N ALA A 133 7.47 -6.25 8.88
CA ALA A 133 8.44 -5.67 9.79
C ALA A 133 9.25 -4.56 9.09
N LEU A 134 9.65 -3.56 9.86
CA LEU A 134 10.58 -2.54 9.37
C LEU A 134 11.95 -3.18 9.14
N ASP A 135 12.48 -3.02 7.94
CA ASP A 135 13.84 -3.44 7.58
C ASP A 135 14.78 -2.21 7.56
N THR A 136 14.55 -1.29 6.64
CA THR A 136 15.48 -0.17 6.40
C THR A 136 14.73 1.15 6.29
N ILE A 137 15.31 2.22 6.85
CA ILE A 137 14.90 3.59 6.60
C ILE A 137 16.01 4.29 5.82
N TYR A 138 15.66 4.81 4.66
CA TYR A 138 16.56 5.63 3.83
C TYR A 138 16.03 7.06 3.78
N PHE A 139 16.90 8.03 4.08
CA PHE A 139 16.57 9.45 3.98
C PHE A 139 17.54 10.17 3.05
N MET A 140 17.06 10.59 1.89
CA MET A 140 17.83 11.40 0.96
C MET A 140 17.66 12.88 1.31
N LYS A 141 18.74 13.48 1.77
CA LYS A 141 18.81 14.88 2.20
C LYS A 141 19.49 15.72 1.12
N GLY A 142 18.88 16.82 0.73
CA GLY A 142 19.54 17.80 -0.14
C GLY A 142 20.78 18.41 0.52
N ALA A 143 21.73 18.85 -0.29
CA ALA A 143 22.86 19.62 0.23
C ALA A 143 22.34 20.87 0.96
N ALA A 144 22.95 21.17 2.12
CA ALA A 144 22.68 22.44 2.79
C ALA A 144 23.13 23.57 1.86
N GLN A 145 22.18 24.46 1.51
CA GLN A 145 22.53 25.73 0.87
C GLN A 145 23.09 26.67 1.91
#